data_72407b62693b519bcb216531a8fa3e70
#
_entry.id   72407b62693b519bcb216531a8fa3e70
#
_cell.length_a   1.000
_cell.length_b   1.000
_cell.length_c   1.000
_cell.angle_alpha   90.00
_cell.angle_beta   90.00
_cell.angle_gamma   90.00
#
_symmetry.space_group_name_H-M   'P 1'
#
loop_
_entity.id
_entity.type
_entity.pdbx_description
1 polymer ?
#
loop_
_entity_poly.entity_id
_entity_poly.type
_entity_poly.pdbx_seq_one_letter_code
_entity_poly.pdbx_strand_id
1 'polypeptide(L)'
;MKIIHIITDLDTGGAEMMLYKLLSSMHDEALNFLVISLMGRGKITEKIEALGVKVEMLDLKQGNRPSWQTINRLRQTVQDFNPNVVQGWMYHGNIAATVAVFLSSPIQRKIRLFWNVRQTLYDSTKEKSQTRWLIILGRWLSFFPCSIIYNSHLSAEQHCNAGYLSKKTKIIPNGFDLQKFKSDKQHYQQFRKELKVSENAILVGHVSRLHPMKDHTTFLRAIERVVSYLSDIGSKKEVIFLLIGHGVTNKLSNNKAIYFLGERSDI
;
A
#
# COMPACT_ATOMS: atom_id res chain seq x y z
N MET A 1 -5.24 11.35 -23.05
CA MET A 1 -4.29 12.01 -22.10
C MET A 1 -3.24 10.97 -21.67
N LYS A 2 -1.94 11.31 -21.64
CA LYS A 2 -0.86 10.41 -21.26
C LYS A 2 -0.46 10.60 -19.80
N ILE A 3 -0.42 9.52 -19.01
CA ILE A 3 -0.14 9.54 -17.57
C ILE A 3 0.96 8.53 -17.26
N ILE A 4 1.98 8.96 -16.51
CA ILE A 4 2.98 8.07 -15.93
C ILE A 4 2.74 7.93 -14.44
N HIS A 5 2.72 6.69 -13.94
CA HIS A 5 2.81 6.36 -12.52
C HIS A 5 4.21 5.84 -12.19
N ILE A 6 4.87 6.43 -11.19
CA ILE A 6 6.19 6.00 -10.73
C ILE A 6 6.06 5.48 -9.30
N ILE A 7 6.41 4.23 -9.08
CA ILE A 7 6.28 3.52 -7.81
C ILE A 7 7.58 2.82 -7.43
N THR A 8 7.80 2.56 -6.14
CA THR A 8 9.03 1.94 -5.64
C THR A 8 9.20 0.53 -6.18
N ASP A 9 8.20 -0.32 -6.00
CA ASP A 9 8.14 -1.70 -6.47
C ASP A 9 6.69 -2.09 -6.80
N LEU A 10 6.48 -3.31 -7.28
CA LEU A 10 5.17 -3.87 -7.62
C LEU A 10 4.92 -5.21 -6.91
N ASP A 11 5.51 -5.39 -5.72
CA ASP A 11 5.19 -6.52 -4.86
C ASP A 11 3.82 -6.36 -4.18
N THR A 12 3.50 -7.24 -3.22
CA THR A 12 2.21 -7.19 -2.52
C THR A 12 2.23 -6.15 -1.41
N GLY A 13 1.65 -5.00 -1.67
CA GLY A 13 1.50 -3.93 -0.69
C GLY A 13 0.25 -3.09 -0.93
N GLY A 14 -0.04 -2.17 0.00
CA GLY A 14 -1.24 -1.33 -0.05
C GLY A 14 -1.22 -0.31 -1.18
N ALA A 15 -0.08 0.30 -1.47
CA ALA A 15 0.07 1.30 -2.52
C ALA A 15 -0.01 0.65 -3.91
N GLU A 16 0.66 -0.51 -4.08
CA GLU A 16 0.72 -1.31 -5.30
C GLU A 16 -0.68 -1.82 -5.68
N MET A 17 -1.42 -2.37 -4.70
CA MET A 17 -2.81 -2.81 -4.91
C MET A 17 -3.74 -1.64 -5.23
N MET A 18 -3.52 -0.46 -4.65
CA MET A 18 -4.33 0.71 -4.98
C MET A 18 -4.02 1.26 -6.36
N LEU A 19 -2.75 1.21 -6.82
CA LEU A 19 -2.40 1.53 -8.20
C LEU A 19 -3.09 0.57 -9.18
N TYR A 20 -3.01 -0.74 -8.92
CA TYR A 20 -3.71 -1.73 -9.74
C TYR A 20 -5.23 -1.48 -9.80
N LYS A 21 -5.88 -1.26 -8.64
CA LYS A 21 -7.33 -0.96 -8.57
C LYS A 21 -7.68 0.31 -9.33
N LEU A 22 -6.85 1.35 -9.23
CA LEU A 22 -7.04 2.59 -9.98
C LEU A 22 -7.01 2.31 -11.48
N LEU A 23 -5.98 1.63 -11.97
CA LEU A 23 -5.83 1.30 -13.38
C LEU A 23 -6.96 0.38 -13.88
N SER A 24 -7.35 -0.64 -13.09
CA SER A 24 -8.44 -1.56 -13.45
C SER A 24 -9.83 -0.91 -13.49
N SER A 25 -10.01 0.24 -12.82
CA SER A 25 -11.28 0.97 -12.84
C SER A 25 -11.34 2.05 -13.93
N MET A 26 -10.23 2.33 -14.62
CA MET A 26 -10.15 3.34 -15.66
C MET A 26 -10.28 2.70 -17.06
N HIS A 27 -11.48 2.72 -17.62
CA HIS A 27 -11.79 2.14 -18.94
C HIS A 27 -11.91 3.20 -20.06
N ASP A 28 -11.40 4.41 -19.84
CA ASP A 28 -11.44 5.47 -20.83
C ASP A 28 -10.31 5.28 -21.85
N GLU A 29 -10.66 4.93 -23.09
CA GLU A 29 -9.74 4.74 -24.21
C GLU A 29 -8.91 6.00 -24.53
N ALA A 30 -9.39 7.19 -24.14
CA ALA A 30 -8.63 8.43 -24.27
C ALA A 30 -7.45 8.54 -23.29
N LEU A 31 -7.34 7.63 -22.32
CA LEU A 31 -6.25 7.59 -21.34
C LEU A 31 -5.20 6.55 -21.75
N ASN A 32 -3.95 6.97 -21.74
CA ASN A 32 -2.81 6.10 -22.00
C ASN A 32 -1.88 6.13 -20.78
N PHE A 33 -1.64 4.96 -20.20
CA PHE A 33 -0.86 4.80 -18.97
C PHE A 33 0.47 4.13 -19.22
N LEU A 34 1.49 4.58 -18.47
CA LEU A 34 2.76 3.89 -18.29
C LEU A 34 3.04 3.78 -16.80
N VAL A 35 3.38 2.61 -16.32
CA VAL A 35 3.87 2.39 -14.95
C VAL A 35 5.37 2.20 -14.97
N ILE A 36 6.10 2.94 -14.14
CA ILE A 36 7.54 2.77 -13.93
C ILE A 36 7.76 2.25 -12.51
N SER A 37 8.26 1.01 -12.39
CA SER A 37 8.77 0.46 -11.15
C SER A 37 10.23 0.87 -10.98
N LEU A 38 10.59 1.45 -9.84
CA LEU A 38 12.00 1.76 -9.54
C LEU A 38 12.82 0.48 -9.33
N MET A 39 12.19 -0.56 -8.77
CA MET A 39 12.78 -1.89 -8.59
C MET A 39 12.40 -2.82 -9.76
N GLY A 40 12.67 -4.11 -9.60
CA GLY A 40 12.35 -5.13 -10.59
C GLY A 40 10.86 -5.52 -10.60
N ARG A 41 10.56 -6.64 -11.26
CA ARG A 41 9.21 -7.22 -11.33
C ARG A 41 8.74 -7.68 -9.95
N GLY A 42 7.46 -7.44 -9.66
CA GLY A 42 6.79 -7.93 -8.46
C GLY A 42 5.48 -8.64 -8.81
N LYS A 43 4.79 -9.19 -7.82
CA LYS A 43 3.54 -9.98 -7.97
C LYS A 43 2.38 -9.21 -8.64
N ILE A 44 2.38 -7.88 -8.57
CA ILE A 44 1.33 -7.03 -9.15
C ILE A 44 1.63 -6.66 -10.61
N THR A 45 2.88 -6.82 -11.06
CA THR A 45 3.31 -6.45 -12.41
C THR A 45 2.45 -7.13 -13.48
N GLU A 46 2.31 -8.46 -13.42
CA GLU A 46 1.53 -9.23 -14.41
C GLU A 46 0.05 -8.83 -14.44
N LYS A 47 -0.51 -8.47 -13.27
CA LYS A 47 -1.89 -7.99 -13.18
C LYS A 47 -2.09 -6.65 -13.88
N ILE A 48 -1.11 -5.75 -13.79
CA ILE A 48 -1.13 -4.45 -14.48
C ILE A 48 -0.94 -4.64 -15.99
N GLU A 49 0.01 -5.49 -16.39
CA GLU A 49 0.24 -5.80 -17.81
C GLU A 49 -0.98 -6.47 -18.45
N ALA A 50 -1.71 -7.32 -17.72
CA ALA A 50 -2.96 -7.94 -18.18
C ALA A 50 -4.09 -6.92 -18.44
N LEU A 51 -4.01 -5.70 -17.89
CA LEU A 51 -4.91 -4.59 -18.22
C LEU A 51 -4.50 -3.87 -19.53
N GLY A 52 -3.45 -4.32 -20.22
CA GLY A 52 -2.89 -3.63 -21.40
C GLY A 52 -1.99 -2.43 -21.06
N VAL A 53 -1.67 -2.22 -19.78
CA VAL A 53 -0.82 -1.12 -19.34
C VAL A 53 0.65 -1.54 -19.39
N LYS A 54 1.46 -0.77 -20.12
CA LYS A 54 2.92 -1.02 -20.19
C LYS A 54 3.58 -0.76 -18.84
N VAL A 55 4.47 -1.67 -18.43
CA VAL A 55 5.29 -1.53 -17.22
C VAL A 55 6.77 -1.51 -17.60
N GLU A 56 7.49 -0.50 -17.13
CA GLU A 56 8.94 -0.36 -17.26
C GLU A 56 9.60 -0.54 -15.89
N MET A 57 10.71 -1.29 -15.82
CA MET A 57 11.47 -1.49 -14.59
C MET A 57 12.83 -0.80 -14.70
N LEU A 58 13.25 -0.12 -13.62
CA LEU A 58 14.57 0.48 -13.55
C LEU A 58 15.60 -0.43 -12.86
N ASP A 59 15.16 -1.55 -12.30
CA ASP A 59 15.97 -2.61 -11.69
C ASP A 59 16.91 -2.12 -10.58
N LEU A 60 16.50 -1.10 -9.82
CA LEU A 60 17.23 -0.65 -8.65
C LEU A 60 17.22 -1.74 -7.57
N LYS A 61 18.38 -2.07 -7.05
CA LYS A 61 18.50 -2.97 -5.89
C LYS A 61 18.17 -2.24 -4.61
N GLN A 62 17.48 -2.92 -3.70
CA GLN A 62 17.11 -2.36 -2.40
C GLN A 62 18.35 -1.84 -1.66
N GLY A 63 18.24 -0.62 -1.16
CA GLY A 63 19.33 0.04 -0.42
C GLY A 63 20.38 0.74 -1.29
N ASN A 64 20.41 0.53 -2.59
CA ASN A 64 21.34 1.18 -3.49
C ASN A 64 20.85 2.57 -3.90
N ARG A 65 21.81 3.47 -4.11
CA ARG A 65 21.50 4.77 -4.73
C ARG A 65 21.38 4.59 -6.24
N PRO A 66 20.47 5.34 -6.91
CA PRO A 66 20.36 5.28 -8.36
C PRO A 66 21.67 5.75 -9.01
N SER A 67 22.14 4.99 -10.00
CA SER A 67 23.27 5.40 -10.84
C SER A 67 22.85 6.51 -11.80
N TRP A 68 23.83 7.22 -12.36
CA TRP A 68 23.56 8.18 -13.44
C TRP A 68 22.87 7.53 -14.64
N GLN A 69 23.20 6.31 -14.96
CA GLN A 69 22.57 5.54 -16.04
C GLN A 69 21.09 5.30 -15.75
N THR A 70 20.73 4.93 -14.51
CA THR A 70 19.33 4.74 -14.09
C THR A 70 18.54 6.05 -14.16
N ILE A 71 19.14 7.16 -13.72
CA ILE A 71 18.51 8.48 -13.80
C ILE A 71 18.28 8.89 -15.27
N ASN A 72 19.26 8.65 -16.13
CA ASN A 72 19.14 8.99 -17.55
C ASN A 72 18.10 8.08 -18.25
N ARG A 73 18.04 6.79 -17.90
CA ARG A 73 16.99 5.88 -18.40
C ARG A 73 15.60 6.37 -18.00
N LEU A 74 15.41 6.74 -16.72
CA LEU A 74 14.15 7.32 -16.25
C LEU A 74 13.78 8.57 -17.04
N ARG A 75 14.74 9.48 -17.24
CA ARG A 75 14.54 10.70 -18.05
C ARG A 75 14.11 10.35 -19.47
N GLN A 76 14.82 9.45 -20.15
CA GLN A 76 14.52 9.05 -21.53
C GLN A 76 13.12 8.43 -21.62
N THR A 77 12.77 7.50 -20.73
CA THR A 77 11.43 6.88 -20.69
C THR A 77 10.34 7.94 -20.57
N VAL A 78 10.52 8.95 -19.72
CA VAL A 78 9.54 10.04 -19.57
C VAL A 78 9.48 10.93 -20.82
N GLN A 79 10.62 11.22 -21.43
CA GLN A 79 10.67 12.02 -22.67
C GLN A 79 10.00 11.30 -23.84
N ASP A 80 10.30 10.02 -24.05
CA ASP A 80 9.77 9.21 -25.16
C ASP A 80 8.26 8.98 -25.00
N PHE A 81 7.78 8.71 -23.79
CA PHE A 81 6.35 8.58 -23.54
C PHE A 81 5.62 9.91 -23.65
N ASN A 82 6.28 11.01 -23.34
CA ASN A 82 5.77 12.37 -23.48
C ASN A 82 4.46 12.62 -22.72
N PRO A 83 4.44 12.50 -21.37
CA PRO A 83 3.23 12.54 -20.56
C PRO A 83 2.66 13.95 -20.39
N ASN A 84 1.34 14.01 -20.13
CA ASN A 84 0.68 15.20 -19.61
C ASN A 84 0.78 15.28 -18.09
N VAL A 85 0.81 14.09 -17.44
CA VAL A 85 0.81 13.94 -15.98
C VAL A 85 1.85 12.91 -15.57
N VAL A 86 2.61 13.22 -14.52
CA VAL A 86 3.45 12.26 -13.79
C VAL A 86 2.99 12.22 -12.36
N GLN A 87 2.68 11.01 -11.85
CA GLN A 87 2.29 10.79 -10.47
C GLN A 87 3.28 9.85 -9.78
N GLY A 88 3.93 10.34 -8.72
CA GLY A 88 4.73 9.52 -7.83
C GLY A 88 3.87 8.81 -6.80
N TRP A 89 4.28 7.60 -6.39
CA TRP A 89 3.64 6.79 -5.37
C TRP A 89 4.64 6.50 -4.25
N MET A 90 4.28 6.88 -3.03
CA MET A 90 5.10 6.80 -1.84
C MET A 90 6.38 7.65 -1.97
N TYR A 91 7.23 7.67 -0.96
CA TYR A 91 8.36 8.63 -0.90
C TYR A 91 9.35 8.47 -2.04
N HIS A 92 9.81 7.25 -2.32
CA HIS A 92 10.78 6.99 -3.39
C HIS A 92 10.19 7.35 -4.77
N GLY A 93 8.94 6.92 -5.04
CA GLY A 93 8.25 7.24 -6.28
C GLY A 93 8.00 8.75 -6.43
N ASN A 94 7.66 9.45 -5.34
CA ASN A 94 7.43 10.90 -5.35
C ASN A 94 8.72 11.65 -5.69
N ILE A 95 9.85 11.30 -5.08
CA ILE A 95 11.16 11.90 -5.37
C ILE A 95 11.57 11.60 -6.81
N ALA A 96 11.47 10.33 -7.24
CA ALA A 96 11.81 9.94 -8.60
C ALA A 96 10.93 10.65 -9.65
N ALA A 97 9.63 10.80 -9.39
CA ALA A 97 8.72 11.56 -10.24
C ALA A 97 9.13 13.04 -10.36
N THR A 98 9.55 13.64 -9.25
CA THR A 98 10.02 15.03 -9.24
C THR A 98 11.30 15.16 -10.07
N VAL A 99 12.28 14.30 -9.86
CA VAL A 99 13.54 14.28 -10.63
C VAL A 99 13.25 14.06 -12.12
N ALA A 100 12.38 13.10 -12.45
CA ALA A 100 12.02 12.79 -13.81
C ALA A 100 11.40 14.00 -14.55
N VAL A 101 10.47 14.70 -13.90
CA VAL A 101 9.82 15.90 -14.47
C VAL A 101 10.83 17.01 -14.68
N PHE A 102 11.70 17.28 -13.70
CA PHE A 102 12.74 18.31 -13.84
C PHE A 102 13.72 18.04 -14.97
N LEU A 103 14.15 16.79 -15.12
CA LEU A 103 15.14 16.43 -16.14
C LEU A 103 14.53 16.27 -17.54
N SER A 104 13.21 16.04 -17.63
CA SER A 104 12.54 15.70 -18.90
C SER A 104 11.73 16.84 -19.49
N SER A 105 11.36 17.85 -18.68
CA SER A 105 10.54 18.96 -19.15
C SER A 105 11.41 20.02 -19.81
N PRO A 106 11.33 20.20 -21.13
CA PRO A 106 11.86 21.41 -21.75
C PRO A 106 11.07 22.62 -21.21
N ILE A 107 11.71 23.78 -21.12
CA ILE A 107 11.19 25.04 -20.54
C ILE A 107 9.77 25.38 -21.00
N GLN A 108 9.38 24.93 -22.18
CA GLN A 108 8.09 25.26 -22.84
C GLN A 108 6.96 24.22 -22.53
N ARG A 109 7.24 23.08 -21.92
CA ARG A 109 6.24 22.03 -21.71
C ARG A 109 5.97 21.77 -20.25
N LYS A 110 4.77 22.05 -19.79
CA LYS A 110 4.36 21.90 -18.39
C LYS A 110 3.79 20.50 -18.13
N ILE A 111 4.65 19.56 -17.73
CA ILE A 111 4.19 18.27 -17.17
C ILE A 111 3.61 18.53 -15.77
N ARG A 112 2.38 18.07 -15.53
CA ARG A 112 1.74 18.20 -14.20
C ARG A 112 2.24 17.08 -13.28
N LEU A 113 2.90 17.46 -12.20
CA LEU A 113 3.40 16.53 -11.18
C LEU A 113 2.38 16.38 -10.06
N PHE A 114 2.11 15.13 -9.65
CA PHE A 114 1.32 14.80 -8.47
C PHE A 114 2.08 13.82 -7.59
N TRP A 115 1.90 13.95 -6.28
CA TRP A 115 2.41 13.02 -5.29
C TRP A 115 1.27 12.25 -4.66
N ASN A 116 1.53 10.98 -4.31
CA ASN A 116 0.59 10.12 -3.65
C ASN A 116 1.26 9.44 -2.43
N VAL A 117 0.73 9.72 -1.24
CA VAL A 117 1.22 9.21 0.04
C VAL A 117 0.14 8.35 0.68
N ARG A 118 0.42 7.07 0.92
CA ARG A 118 -0.56 6.07 1.37
C ARG A 118 -0.19 5.43 2.71
N GLN A 119 0.54 6.15 3.54
CA GLN A 119 0.86 5.71 4.91
C GLN A 119 0.83 6.89 5.88
N THR A 120 0.73 6.58 7.16
CA THR A 120 0.86 7.51 8.27
C THR A 120 2.30 7.54 8.79
N LEU A 121 2.71 8.67 9.37
CA LEU A 121 3.98 8.84 10.08
C LEU A 121 3.75 8.54 11.56
N TYR A 122 3.50 7.28 11.93
CA TYR A 122 3.12 6.97 13.31
C TYR A 122 4.26 7.18 14.31
N ASP A 123 5.48 6.81 13.93
CA ASP A 123 6.68 6.99 14.75
C ASP A 123 7.90 7.08 13.83
N SER A 124 8.39 8.29 13.65
CA SER A 124 9.54 8.54 12.78
C SER A 124 10.83 7.84 13.27
N THR A 125 10.89 7.44 14.54
CA THR A 125 12.05 6.74 15.10
C THR A 125 12.11 5.28 14.67
N LYS A 126 10.95 4.67 14.36
CA LYS A 126 10.84 3.28 13.88
C LYS A 126 10.97 3.13 12.36
N GLU A 127 10.94 4.24 11.64
CA GLU A 127 11.19 4.22 10.20
C GLU A 127 12.67 3.94 9.90
N LYS A 128 12.94 3.20 8.81
CA LYS A 128 14.30 2.98 8.33
C LYS A 128 14.98 4.33 8.07
N SER A 129 16.25 4.47 8.40
CA SER A 129 17.02 5.72 8.23
C SER A 129 16.89 6.31 6.82
N GLN A 130 16.91 5.47 5.79
CA GLN A 130 16.73 5.91 4.39
C GLN A 130 15.33 6.53 4.16
N THR A 131 14.26 5.93 4.69
CA THR A 131 12.89 6.47 4.59
C THR A 131 12.79 7.82 5.29
N ARG A 132 13.40 7.96 6.46
CA ARG A 132 13.45 9.25 7.19
C ARG A 132 14.10 10.36 6.35
N TRP A 133 15.22 10.08 5.71
CA TRP A 133 15.88 11.03 4.80
C TRP A 133 14.98 11.43 3.64
N LEU A 134 14.26 10.49 3.04
CA LEU A 134 13.32 10.79 1.95
C LEU A 134 12.12 11.63 2.43
N ILE A 135 11.65 11.43 3.66
CA ILE A 135 10.60 12.26 4.25
C ILE A 135 11.11 13.70 4.44
N ILE A 136 12.33 13.86 4.98
CA ILE A 136 12.96 15.18 5.15
C ILE A 136 13.17 15.86 3.79
N LEU A 137 13.70 15.14 2.80
CA LEU A 137 13.86 15.64 1.44
C LEU A 137 12.50 16.00 0.81
N GLY A 138 11.50 15.15 1.02
CA GLY A 138 10.13 15.37 0.57
C GLY A 138 9.54 16.67 1.12
N ARG A 139 9.82 17.03 2.37
CA ARG A 139 9.43 18.33 2.93
C ARG A 139 9.87 19.50 2.05
N TRP A 140 11.15 19.52 1.66
CA TRP A 140 11.71 20.58 0.82
C TRP A 140 11.19 20.56 -0.62
N LEU A 141 10.88 19.37 -1.13
CA LEU A 141 10.38 19.20 -2.50
C LEU A 141 8.85 19.30 -2.60
N SER A 142 8.12 19.37 -1.49
CA SER A 142 6.65 19.35 -1.45
C SER A 142 5.97 20.55 -2.13
N PHE A 143 6.72 21.60 -2.46
CA PHE A 143 6.19 22.73 -3.20
C PHE A 143 6.16 22.53 -4.72
N PHE A 144 6.86 21.51 -5.27
CA PHE A 144 6.87 21.27 -6.71
C PHE A 144 5.59 20.61 -7.24
N PRO A 145 5.02 19.55 -6.61
CA PRO A 145 3.82 18.93 -7.15
C PRO A 145 2.65 19.90 -7.20
N CYS A 146 1.76 19.72 -8.18
CA CYS A 146 0.50 20.45 -8.25
C CYS A 146 -0.39 20.14 -7.04
N SER A 147 -0.35 18.88 -6.56
CA SER A 147 -1.06 18.44 -5.35
C SER A 147 -0.39 17.22 -4.75
N ILE A 148 -0.55 17.04 -3.43
CA ILE A 148 -0.12 15.87 -2.65
C ILE A 148 -1.38 15.17 -2.19
N ILE A 149 -1.58 13.94 -2.65
CA ILE A 149 -2.76 13.12 -2.37
C ILE A 149 -2.45 12.21 -1.18
N TYR A 150 -3.27 12.30 -0.15
CA TYR A 150 -3.22 11.45 1.03
C TYR A 150 -4.44 10.54 1.11
N ASN A 151 -4.29 9.34 1.68
CA ASN A 151 -5.40 8.40 1.85
C ASN A 151 -6.25 8.66 3.11
N SER A 152 -5.82 9.54 4.01
CA SER A 152 -6.55 9.87 5.24
C SER A 152 -6.19 11.27 5.75
N HIS A 153 -7.09 11.85 6.56
CA HIS A 153 -6.85 13.11 7.27
C HIS A 153 -5.62 13.01 8.18
N LEU A 154 -5.49 11.91 8.93
CA LEU A 154 -4.36 11.67 9.83
C LEU A 154 -3.03 11.66 9.06
N SER A 155 -2.96 10.97 7.92
CA SER A 155 -1.75 10.96 7.08
C SER A 155 -1.40 12.38 6.63
N ALA A 156 -2.38 13.15 6.16
CA ALA A 156 -2.18 14.54 5.72
C ALA A 156 -1.67 15.43 6.87
N GLU A 157 -2.30 15.37 8.02
CA GLU A 157 -1.93 16.13 9.22
C GLU A 157 -0.50 15.84 9.66
N GLN A 158 -0.13 14.57 9.79
CA GLN A 158 1.21 14.16 10.20
C GLN A 158 2.29 14.63 9.23
N HIS A 159 2.03 14.58 7.92
CA HIS A 159 3.00 15.08 6.93
C HIS A 159 3.06 16.61 6.92
N CYS A 160 1.94 17.31 7.09
CA CYS A 160 1.95 18.76 7.26
C CYS A 160 2.74 19.18 8.51
N ASN A 161 2.57 18.47 9.63
CA ASN A 161 3.33 18.69 10.86
C ASN A 161 4.83 18.38 10.67
N ALA A 162 5.18 17.43 9.79
CA ALA A 162 6.56 17.17 9.36
C ALA A 162 7.10 18.22 8.37
N GLY A 163 6.29 19.21 7.97
CA GLY A 163 6.67 20.35 7.15
C GLY A 163 6.35 20.23 5.65
N TYR A 164 5.52 19.27 5.24
CA TYR A 164 4.97 19.24 3.88
C TYR A 164 4.00 20.39 3.65
N LEU A 165 3.90 20.89 2.42
CA LEU A 165 3.12 22.07 2.11
C LEU A 165 1.61 21.80 2.17
N SER A 166 0.95 22.28 3.23
CA SER A 166 -0.48 22.05 3.51
C SER A 166 -1.42 22.54 2.39
N LYS A 167 -1.09 23.67 1.76
CA LYS A 167 -1.90 24.25 0.66
C LYS A 167 -2.07 23.34 -0.56
N LYS A 168 -1.25 22.31 -0.70
CA LYS A 168 -1.29 21.34 -1.79
C LYS A 168 -1.94 20.01 -1.40
N THR A 169 -2.42 19.90 -0.17
CA THR A 169 -3.04 18.70 0.36
C THR A 169 -4.38 18.40 -0.33
N LYS A 170 -4.54 17.15 -0.76
CA LYS A 170 -5.81 16.55 -1.19
C LYS A 170 -5.99 15.24 -0.46
N ILE A 171 -7.21 14.96 0.01
CA ILE A 171 -7.54 13.71 0.68
C ILE A 171 -8.43 12.91 -0.24
N ILE A 172 -7.93 11.74 -0.67
CA ILE A 172 -8.65 10.77 -1.49
C ILE A 172 -8.49 9.42 -0.82
N PRO A 173 -9.49 8.96 -0.05
CA PRO A 173 -9.45 7.67 0.64
C PRO A 173 -9.25 6.49 -0.32
N ASN A 174 -8.86 5.34 0.24
CA ASN A 174 -8.79 4.10 -0.53
C ASN A 174 -10.20 3.68 -0.97
N GLY A 175 -10.34 3.35 -2.25
CA GLY A 175 -11.56 2.75 -2.79
C GLY A 175 -11.65 1.25 -2.51
N PHE A 176 -12.88 0.74 -2.39
CA PHE A 176 -13.17 -0.67 -2.25
C PHE A 176 -14.26 -1.08 -3.25
N ASP A 177 -14.11 -2.25 -3.82
CA ASP A 177 -15.15 -2.86 -4.65
C ASP A 177 -16.22 -3.48 -3.75
N LEU A 178 -17.34 -2.77 -3.57
CA LEU A 178 -18.44 -3.20 -2.72
C LEU A 178 -19.21 -4.39 -3.28
N GLN A 179 -19.07 -4.69 -4.57
CA GLN A 179 -19.67 -5.89 -5.17
C GLN A 179 -18.87 -7.14 -4.82
N LYS A 180 -17.55 -7.00 -4.76
CA LYS A 180 -16.65 -8.08 -4.35
C LYS A 180 -16.66 -8.28 -2.83
N PHE A 181 -16.60 -7.19 -2.06
CA PHE A 181 -16.54 -7.23 -0.60
C PHE A 181 -17.93 -7.06 0.01
N LYS A 182 -18.78 -8.07 -0.18
CA LYS A 182 -20.10 -8.16 0.42
C LYS A 182 -20.23 -9.43 1.25
N SER A 183 -21.15 -9.40 2.23
CA SER A 183 -21.46 -10.59 3.03
C SER A 183 -22.02 -11.70 2.15
N ASP A 184 -21.45 -12.88 2.23
CA ASP A 184 -21.88 -14.08 1.51
C ASP A 184 -22.14 -15.22 2.50
N LYS A 185 -23.42 -15.63 2.63
CA LYS A 185 -23.85 -16.69 3.55
C LYS A 185 -23.27 -18.06 3.18
N GLN A 186 -23.10 -18.35 1.88
CA GLN A 186 -22.57 -19.64 1.44
C GLN A 186 -21.08 -19.77 1.81
N HIS A 187 -20.27 -18.76 1.47
CA HIS A 187 -18.87 -18.71 1.85
C HIS A 187 -18.67 -18.70 3.37
N TYR A 188 -19.54 -17.99 4.10
CA TYR A 188 -19.53 -18.00 5.56
C TYR A 188 -19.73 -19.41 6.13
N GLN A 189 -20.73 -20.17 5.65
CA GLN A 189 -21.00 -21.54 6.12
C GLN A 189 -19.89 -22.49 5.71
N GLN A 190 -19.39 -22.40 4.48
CA GLN A 190 -18.29 -23.21 3.98
C GLN A 190 -17.02 -23.01 4.82
N PHE A 191 -16.67 -21.76 5.11
CA PHE A 191 -15.50 -21.41 5.91
C PHE A 191 -15.59 -21.96 7.35
N ARG A 192 -16.78 -21.92 7.97
CA ARG A 192 -17.00 -22.55 9.28
C ARG A 192 -16.82 -24.06 9.26
N LYS A 193 -17.31 -24.73 8.21
CA LYS A 193 -17.11 -26.17 8.03
C LYS A 193 -15.64 -26.52 7.84
N GLU A 194 -14.91 -25.75 7.04
CA GLU A 194 -13.45 -25.88 6.86
C GLU A 194 -12.71 -25.81 8.20
N LEU A 195 -13.05 -24.85 9.03
CA LEU A 195 -12.48 -24.68 10.37
C LEU A 195 -13.01 -25.67 11.42
N LYS A 196 -14.05 -26.46 11.11
CA LYS A 196 -14.76 -27.37 12.02
C LYS A 196 -15.23 -26.66 13.31
N VAL A 197 -15.76 -25.45 13.15
CA VAL A 197 -16.26 -24.63 14.26
C VAL A 197 -17.78 -24.61 14.30
N SER A 198 -18.34 -24.47 15.51
CA SER A 198 -19.79 -24.41 15.74
C SER A 198 -20.41 -23.21 15.01
N GLU A 199 -21.68 -23.37 14.55
CA GLU A 199 -22.43 -22.26 13.96
C GLU A 199 -22.66 -21.10 14.94
N ASN A 200 -22.70 -21.40 16.24
CA ASN A 200 -22.90 -20.42 17.31
C ASN A 200 -21.58 -19.80 17.81
N ALA A 201 -20.42 -20.28 17.36
CA ALA A 201 -19.13 -19.73 17.74
C ALA A 201 -18.95 -18.30 17.19
N ILE A 202 -18.41 -17.41 18.01
CA ILE A 202 -18.03 -16.06 17.57
C ILE A 202 -16.63 -16.16 16.96
N LEU A 203 -16.50 -15.76 15.69
CA LEU A 203 -15.20 -15.68 15.02
C LEU A 203 -14.70 -14.22 15.01
N VAL A 204 -13.50 -14.01 15.55
CA VAL A 204 -12.82 -12.72 15.57
C VAL A 204 -11.55 -12.82 14.74
N GLY A 205 -11.50 -12.14 13.60
CA GLY A 205 -10.39 -12.20 12.65
C GLY A 205 -9.44 -11.01 12.73
N HIS A 206 -8.13 -11.27 12.67
CA HIS A 206 -7.09 -10.28 12.44
C HIS A 206 -6.38 -10.62 11.12
N VAL A 207 -6.69 -9.86 10.07
CA VAL A 207 -6.17 -10.09 8.72
C VAL A 207 -5.05 -9.10 8.43
N SER A 208 -3.81 -9.55 8.53
CA SER A 208 -2.64 -8.73 8.20
C SER A 208 -1.36 -9.57 8.16
N ARG A 209 -0.37 -9.15 7.36
CA ARG A 209 0.99 -9.72 7.46
C ARG A 209 1.58 -9.46 8.84
N LEU A 210 2.44 -10.36 9.30
CA LEU A 210 3.19 -10.14 10.54
C LEU A 210 4.16 -8.96 10.36
N HIS A 211 3.85 -7.85 11.02
CA HIS A 211 4.65 -6.63 10.96
C HIS A 211 4.41 -5.78 12.22
N PRO A 212 5.41 -5.08 12.79
CA PRO A 212 5.24 -4.25 13.99
C PRO A 212 4.07 -3.25 13.92
N MET A 213 3.86 -2.62 12.77
CA MET A 213 2.75 -1.68 12.55
C MET A 213 1.34 -2.32 12.60
N LYS A 214 1.23 -3.65 12.62
CA LYS A 214 -0.04 -4.39 12.68
C LYS A 214 -0.37 -4.87 14.08
N ASP A 215 0.54 -4.66 15.01
CA ASP A 215 0.38 -4.82 16.44
C ASP A 215 -0.26 -6.15 16.88
N HIS A 216 0.25 -7.24 16.34
CA HIS A 216 -0.19 -8.59 16.72
C HIS A 216 -0.03 -8.83 18.23
N THR A 217 0.95 -8.20 18.87
CA THR A 217 1.19 -8.33 20.31
C THR A 217 0.01 -7.84 21.14
N THR A 218 -0.53 -6.67 20.82
CA THR A 218 -1.72 -6.14 21.51
C THR A 218 -2.94 -7.02 21.23
N PHE A 219 -3.10 -7.53 20.01
CA PHE A 219 -4.19 -8.45 19.68
C PHE A 219 -4.10 -9.75 20.49
N LEU A 220 -2.92 -10.37 20.60
CA LEU A 220 -2.71 -11.58 21.39
C LEU A 220 -3.01 -11.35 22.88
N ARG A 221 -2.57 -10.24 23.47
CA ARG A 221 -2.90 -9.86 24.84
C ARG A 221 -4.41 -9.64 25.03
N ALA A 222 -5.10 -9.07 24.05
CA ALA A 222 -6.54 -8.92 24.10
C ALA A 222 -7.25 -10.28 24.09
N ILE A 223 -6.76 -11.25 23.30
CA ILE A 223 -7.29 -12.62 23.30
C ILE A 223 -7.17 -13.26 24.69
N GLU A 224 -5.99 -13.18 25.31
CA GLU A 224 -5.77 -13.74 26.65
C GLU A 224 -6.77 -13.16 27.67
N ARG A 225 -6.99 -11.84 27.63
CA ARG A 225 -7.96 -11.17 28.52
C ARG A 225 -9.39 -11.61 28.25
N VAL A 226 -9.80 -11.75 26.99
CA VAL A 226 -11.15 -12.20 26.64
C VAL A 226 -11.37 -13.64 27.08
N VAL A 227 -10.41 -14.53 26.85
CA VAL A 227 -10.50 -15.94 27.24
C VAL A 227 -10.58 -16.06 28.76
N SER A 228 -9.75 -15.36 29.52
CA SER A 228 -9.81 -15.33 30.99
C SER A 228 -11.16 -14.81 31.47
N TYR A 229 -11.61 -13.66 30.99
CA TYR A 229 -12.90 -13.07 31.37
C TYR A 229 -14.08 -14.01 31.10
N LEU A 230 -14.14 -14.69 29.95
CA LEU A 230 -15.20 -15.63 29.63
C LEU A 230 -15.19 -16.86 30.60
N SER A 231 -14.00 -17.30 31.00
CA SER A 231 -13.84 -18.35 32.02
C SER A 231 -14.34 -17.89 33.39
N ASP A 232 -13.95 -16.69 33.83
CA ASP A 232 -14.28 -16.14 35.16
C ASP A 232 -15.79 -15.95 35.34
N ILE A 233 -16.51 -15.57 34.27
CA ILE A 233 -17.99 -15.41 34.31
C ILE A 233 -18.74 -16.72 34.00
N GLY A 234 -18.04 -17.85 33.83
CA GLY A 234 -18.65 -19.15 33.49
C GLY A 234 -19.40 -19.15 32.15
N SER A 235 -18.98 -18.33 31.19
CA SER A 235 -19.64 -18.22 29.89
C SER A 235 -19.46 -19.50 29.06
N LYS A 236 -20.57 -20.04 28.52
CA LYS A 236 -20.56 -21.15 27.56
C LYS A 236 -20.37 -20.70 26.10
N LYS A 237 -20.17 -19.39 25.86
CA LYS A 237 -19.95 -18.88 24.49
C LYS A 237 -18.58 -19.30 23.99
N GLU A 238 -18.57 -19.98 22.86
CA GLU A 238 -17.34 -20.30 22.13
C GLU A 238 -16.87 -19.06 21.36
N VAL A 239 -15.66 -18.62 21.59
CA VAL A 239 -15.01 -17.53 20.84
C VAL A 239 -13.71 -18.04 20.25
N ILE A 240 -13.56 -17.92 18.94
CA ILE A 240 -12.39 -18.39 18.21
C ILE A 240 -11.74 -17.17 17.52
N PHE A 241 -10.44 -17.10 17.64
CA PHE A 241 -9.65 -16.01 17.06
C PHE A 241 -8.88 -16.53 15.84
N LEU A 242 -8.98 -15.80 14.73
CA LEU A 242 -8.36 -16.14 13.47
C LEU A 242 -7.23 -15.16 13.17
N LEU A 243 -6.00 -15.64 13.05
CA LEU A 243 -4.86 -14.86 12.61
C LEU A 243 -4.48 -15.26 11.18
N ILE A 244 -4.56 -14.29 10.27
CA ILE A 244 -4.46 -14.53 8.83
C ILE A 244 -3.47 -13.56 8.23
N GLY A 245 -2.48 -14.06 7.47
CA GLY A 245 -1.53 -13.24 6.74
C GLY A 245 -0.13 -13.84 6.64
N HIS A 246 0.67 -13.23 5.81
CA HIS A 246 2.05 -13.65 5.60
C HIS A 246 2.88 -13.55 6.90
N GLY A 247 3.63 -14.60 7.22
CA GLY A 247 4.48 -14.69 8.43
C GLY A 247 3.73 -15.02 9.72
N VAL A 248 2.39 -15.14 9.68
CA VAL A 248 1.57 -15.53 10.82
C VAL A 248 1.62 -17.06 11.00
N THR A 249 2.16 -17.52 12.13
CA THR A 249 2.34 -18.94 12.42
C THR A 249 1.99 -19.24 13.88
N ASN A 250 1.79 -20.51 14.20
CA ASN A 250 1.52 -21.01 15.57
C ASN A 250 2.66 -20.75 16.58
N LYS A 251 3.83 -20.30 16.12
CA LYS A 251 4.93 -19.88 17.02
C LYS A 251 4.60 -18.61 17.80
N LEU A 252 3.57 -17.85 17.40
CA LEU A 252 3.16 -16.61 18.06
C LEU A 252 2.42 -16.83 19.37
N SER A 253 1.69 -17.96 19.54
CA SER A 253 0.96 -18.30 20.77
C SER A 253 0.58 -19.78 20.77
N ASN A 254 0.51 -20.35 21.96
CA ASN A 254 0.03 -21.73 22.22
C ASN A 254 -1.46 -21.75 22.63
N ASN A 255 -2.18 -20.63 22.58
CA ASN A 255 -3.58 -20.57 22.98
C ASN A 255 -4.46 -21.33 21.99
N LYS A 256 -5.20 -22.33 22.49
CA LYS A 256 -6.06 -23.24 21.69
C LYS A 256 -7.26 -22.52 21.03
N ALA A 257 -7.65 -21.35 21.53
CA ALA A 257 -8.70 -20.53 20.91
C ALA A 257 -8.24 -19.79 19.66
N ILE A 258 -6.94 -19.92 19.26
CA ILE A 258 -6.35 -19.22 18.12
C ILE A 258 -6.10 -20.19 16.97
N TYR A 259 -6.64 -19.85 15.81
CA TYR A 259 -6.39 -20.53 14.54
C TYR A 259 -5.44 -19.68 13.70
N PHE A 260 -4.28 -20.25 13.36
CA PHE A 260 -3.28 -19.61 12.50
C PHE A 260 -3.47 -20.12 11.08
N LEU A 261 -4.00 -19.28 10.19
CA LEU A 261 -4.38 -19.67 8.83
C LEU A 261 -3.32 -19.28 7.77
N GLY A 262 -2.25 -18.59 8.18
CA GLY A 262 -1.21 -18.18 7.27
C GLY A 262 -1.68 -17.19 6.18
N GLU A 263 -0.98 -17.15 5.06
CA GLU A 263 -1.37 -16.31 3.92
C GLU A 263 -2.51 -16.97 3.13
N ARG A 264 -3.60 -16.21 2.90
CA ARG A 264 -4.76 -16.65 2.11
C ARG A 264 -5.01 -15.68 0.96
N SER A 265 -5.44 -16.21 -0.18
CA SER A 265 -5.76 -15.43 -1.39
C SER A 265 -7.26 -15.20 -1.58
N ASP A 266 -8.09 -15.82 -0.77
CA ASP A 266 -9.56 -15.85 -0.84
C ASP A 266 -10.24 -14.94 0.21
N ILE A 267 -9.50 -13.97 0.74
CA ILE A 267 -9.98 -13.01 1.75
C ILE A 267 -10.18 -11.62 1.13
#